data_daf4f8d1bc4645cb779bcea36439bfff
#
_entry.id   daf4f8d1bc4645cb779bcea36439bfff
#
_cell.length_a   1.000
_cell.length_b   1.000
_cell.length_c   1.000
_cell.angle_alpha   90.00
_cell.angle_beta   90.00
_cell.angle_gamma   90.00
#
_symmetry.space_group_name_H-M   'P 1'
#
loop_
_entity.id
_entity.type
_entity.pdbx_description
1 polymer ?
#
loop_
_entity_poly.entity_id
_entity_poly.type
_entity_poly.pdbx_seq_one_letter_code
_entity_poly.pdbx_strand_id
1 'polypeptide(L)'
;MRWDIGTVYKTIRKAKGITQQEICGDWISRSNLSKFESNQSVPSYETMEFLLHQIDMSFGEFEYICDYYHSNHRMKIILQFKNYLSVVETEQLLDLTKQCEAYLKAHHDIPISLSLIHI
;
A
#
# COMPACT_ATOMS: atom_id res chain seq x y z
N MET A 1 13.39 1.45 -11.67
CA MET A 1 11.97 1.19 -11.37
C MET A 1 11.85 0.03 -10.40
N ARG A 2 10.89 0.11 -9.52
CA ARG A 2 10.69 -0.96 -8.55
C ARG A 2 10.06 -2.18 -9.22
N TRP A 3 10.56 -3.34 -8.87
CA TRP A 3 10.12 -4.59 -9.49
C TRP A 3 8.78 -5.11 -8.97
N ASP A 4 8.29 -4.57 -7.86
CA ASP A 4 7.09 -5.06 -7.17
C ASP A 4 5.89 -4.12 -7.25
N ILE A 5 5.86 -3.19 -8.19
CA ILE A 5 4.75 -2.24 -8.32
C ILE A 5 3.42 -2.94 -8.59
N GLY A 6 3.47 -4.08 -9.29
CA GLY A 6 2.27 -4.87 -9.54
C GLY A 6 1.68 -5.45 -8.26
N THR A 7 2.53 -5.90 -7.35
CA THR A 7 2.10 -6.40 -6.04
C THR A 7 1.44 -5.30 -5.23
N VAL A 8 2.03 -4.11 -5.22
CA VAL A 8 1.47 -2.95 -4.53
C VAL A 8 0.10 -2.58 -5.10
N TYR A 9 -0.01 -2.51 -6.43
CA TYR A 9 -1.26 -2.21 -7.11
C TYR A 9 -2.35 -3.21 -6.73
N LYS A 10 -2.04 -4.50 -6.81
CA LYS A 10 -2.97 -5.57 -6.45
C LYS A 10 -3.44 -5.45 -5.01
N THR A 11 -2.54 -5.15 -4.09
CA THR A 11 -2.86 -4.98 -2.68
C THR A 11 -3.84 -3.83 -2.47
N ILE A 12 -3.59 -2.69 -3.12
CA ILE A 12 -4.47 -1.53 -3.04
C ILE A 12 -5.84 -1.85 -3.65
N ARG A 13 -5.85 -2.46 -4.82
CA ARG A 13 -7.08 -2.83 -5.52
C ARG A 13 -7.96 -3.72 -4.63
N LYS A 14 -7.36 -4.75 -4.04
CA LYS A 14 -8.09 -5.67 -3.15
C LYS A 14 -8.58 -4.97 -1.89
N ALA A 15 -7.77 -4.09 -1.33
CA ALA A 15 -8.16 -3.32 -0.14
C ALA A 15 -9.37 -2.44 -0.41
N LYS A 16 -9.50 -1.94 -1.64
CA LYS A 16 -10.65 -1.12 -2.06
C LYS A 16 -11.85 -1.95 -2.53
N GLY A 17 -11.71 -3.27 -2.58
CA GLY A 17 -12.78 -4.17 -3.00
C GLY A 17 -13.10 -4.12 -4.48
N ILE A 18 -12.14 -3.76 -5.33
CA ILE A 18 -12.33 -3.63 -6.76
C ILE A 18 -11.83 -4.91 -7.45
N THR A 19 -12.65 -5.47 -8.34
CA THR A 19 -12.26 -6.68 -9.09
C THR A 19 -11.40 -6.31 -10.30
N GLN A 20 -10.64 -7.29 -10.81
CA GLN A 20 -9.89 -7.09 -12.05
C GLN A 20 -10.81 -6.73 -13.22
N GLN A 21 -11.98 -7.33 -13.29
CA GLN A 21 -12.94 -7.05 -14.35
C GLN A 21 -13.40 -5.61 -14.31
N GLU A 22 -13.64 -5.05 -13.13
CA GLU A 22 -14.02 -3.65 -12.97
C GLU A 22 -12.90 -2.70 -13.41
N ILE A 23 -11.65 -3.10 -13.17
CA ILE A 23 -10.49 -2.30 -13.57
C ILE A 23 -10.33 -2.26 -15.08
N CYS A 24 -10.45 -3.42 -15.75
CA CYS A 24 -10.03 -3.58 -17.14
C CYS A 24 -10.80 -2.71 -18.14
N GLY A 25 -12.13 -2.65 -18.02
CA GLY A 25 -12.93 -1.97 -19.04
C GLY A 25 -12.52 -2.42 -20.43
N ASP A 26 -12.45 -1.45 -21.36
CA ASP A 26 -12.01 -1.70 -22.74
C ASP A 26 -10.54 -1.39 -22.98
N TRP A 27 -9.80 -0.99 -21.94
CA TRP A 27 -8.43 -0.51 -22.08
C TRP A 27 -7.39 -1.62 -21.99
N ILE A 28 -7.58 -2.57 -21.08
CA ILE A 28 -6.60 -3.62 -20.81
C ILE A 28 -7.34 -4.94 -20.61
N SER A 29 -6.73 -6.05 -21.05
CA SER A 29 -7.28 -7.37 -20.81
C SER A 29 -7.00 -7.84 -19.39
N ARG A 30 -7.83 -8.73 -18.87
CA ARG A 30 -7.59 -9.34 -17.55
C ARG A 30 -6.26 -10.08 -17.51
N SER A 31 -5.88 -10.71 -18.62
CA SER A 31 -4.60 -11.39 -18.75
C SER A 31 -3.43 -10.42 -18.56
N ASN A 32 -3.49 -9.28 -19.22
CA ASN A 32 -2.45 -8.26 -19.10
C ASN A 32 -2.41 -7.66 -17.70
N LEU A 33 -3.57 -7.40 -17.11
CA LEU A 33 -3.64 -6.92 -15.73
C LEU A 33 -3.03 -7.94 -14.77
N SER A 34 -3.33 -9.21 -14.93
CA SER A 34 -2.76 -10.29 -14.10
C SER A 34 -1.25 -10.33 -14.22
N LYS A 35 -0.72 -10.17 -15.44
CA LYS A 35 0.73 -10.12 -15.65
C LYS A 35 1.38 -8.94 -14.93
N PHE A 36 0.75 -7.78 -14.98
CA PHE A 36 1.23 -6.62 -14.24
C PHE A 36 1.18 -6.88 -12.73
N GLU A 37 0.07 -7.38 -12.22
CA GLU A 37 -0.11 -7.61 -10.78
C GLU A 37 0.80 -8.71 -10.25
N SER A 38 1.30 -9.60 -11.10
CA SER A 38 2.29 -10.60 -10.70
C SER A 38 3.73 -10.19 -11.00
N ASN A 39 3.94 -8.94 -11.36
CA ASN A 39 5.25 -8.35 -11.66
C ASN A 39 5.94 -8.96 -12.89
N GLN A 40 5.16 -9.52 -13.81
CA GLN A 40 5.69 -10.10 -15.04
C GLN A 40 5.82 -9.09 -16.16
N SER A 41 5.10 -7.99 -16.08
CA SER A 41 5.16 -6.93 -17.08
C SER A 41 5.01 -5.57 -16.43
N VAL A 42 5.52 -4.55 -17.12
CA VAL A 42 5.39 -3.15 -16.70
C VAL A 42 4.56 -2.45 -17.76
N PRO A 43 3.44 -1.84 -17.39
CA PRO A 43 2.59 -1.15 -18.36
C PRO A 43 3.26 0.14 -18.86
N SER A 44 2.81 0.62 -20.01
CA SER A 44 3.20 1.93 -20.51
C SER A 44 2.70 3.03 -19.55
N TYR A 45 3.24 4.23 -19.70
CA TYR A 45 2.81 5.37 -18.90
C TYR A 45 1.29 5.58 -19.00
N GLU A 46 0.76 5.57 -20.22
CA GLU A 46 -0.67 5.79 -20.45
C GLU A 46 -1.53 4.72 -19.77
N THR A 47 -1.12 3.46 -19.88
CA THR A 47 -1.82 2.37 -19.23
C THR A 47 -1.73 2.47 -17.72
N MET A 48 -0.57 2.83 -17.20
CA MET A 48 -0.39 3.03 -15.76
C MET A 48 -1.27 4.16 -15.23
N GLU A 49 -1.35 5.27 -15.98
CA GLU A 49 -2.23 6.38 -15.64
C GLU A 49 -3.69 5.92 -15.57
N PHE A 50 -4.13 5.14 -16.55
CA PHE A 50 -5.47 4.55 -16.55
C PHE A 50 -5.70 3.67 -15.32
N LEU A 51 -4.76 2.77 -15.03
CA LEU A 51 -4.87 1.84 -13.91
C LEU A 51 -4.96 2.58 -12.57
N LEU A 52 -4.17 3.61 -12.39
CA LEU A 52 -4.21 4.42 -11.17
C LEU A 52 -5.52 5.19 -11.05
N HIS A 53 -6.04 5.68 -12.16
CA HIS A 53 -7.33 6.35 -12.18
C HIS A 53 -8.45 5.42 -11.73
N GLN A 54 -8.37 4.15 -12.10
CA GLN A 54 -9.37 3.16 -11.72
C GLN A 54 -9.42 2.89 -10.22
N ILE A 55 -8.32 3.09 -9.52
CA ILE A 55 -8.26 2.97 -8.06
C ILE A 55 -8.25 4.33 -7.36
N ASP A 56 -8.59 5.37 -8.10
CA ASP A 56 -8.70 6.75 -7.59
C ASP A 56 -7.43 7.22 -6.89
N MET A 57 -6.32 7.13 -7.59
CA MET A 57 -5.01 7.44 -7.04
C MET A 57 -4.14 8.16 -8.06
N SER A 58 -3.34 9.12 -7.62
CA SER A 58 -2.37 9.80 -8.45
C SER A 58 -1.05 9.02 -8.50
N PHE A 59 -0.19 9.36 -9.47
CA PHE A 59 1.16 8.80 -9.53
C PHE A 59 1.95 9.08 -8.25
N GLY A 60 1.85 10.30 -7.74
CA GLY A 60 2.55 10.68 -6.51
C GLY A 60 2.11 9.86 -5.31
N GLU A 61 0.81 9.67 -5.16
CA GLU A 61 0.26 8.85 -4.08
C GLU A 61 0.71 7.40 -4.20
N PHE A 62 0.66 6.85 -5.40
CA PHE A 62 1.07 5.47 -5.64
C PHE A 62 2.56 5.30 -5.38
N GLU A 63 3.39 6.22 -5.85
CA GLU A 63 4.84 6.18 -5.61
C GLU A 63 5.15 6.25 -4.12
N TYR A 64 4.45 7.10 -3.40
CA TYR A 64 4.58 7.20 -1.95
C TYR A 64 4.27 5.87 -1.26
N ILE A 65 3.21 5.21 -1.68
CA ILE A 65 2.83 3.91 -1.12
C ILE A 65 3.86 2.85 -1.49
N CYS A 66 4.40 2.88 -2.71
CA CYS A 66 5.47 1.97 -3.11
C CYS A 66 6.71 2.13 -2.25
N ASP A 67 7.11 3.36 -1.96
CA ASP A 67 8.23 3.62 -1.07
C ASP A 67 7.99 3.07 0.32
N TYR A 68 6.77 3.21 0.79
CA TYR A 68 6.35 2.68 2.07
C TYR A 68 6.44 1.16 2.11
N TYR A 69 5.93 0.52 1.06
CA TYR A 69 5.93 -0.94 0.92
C TYR A 69 7.35 -1.50 0.91
N HIS A 70 8.27 -0.81 0.26
CA HIS A 70 9.67 -1.22 0.20
C HIS A 70 10.40 -1.07 1.53
N SER A 71 9.91 -0.24 2.41
CA SER A 71 10.46 -0.10 3.74
C SER A 71 9.90 -1.20 4.63
N ASN A 72 10.32 -2.43 4.38
CA ASN A 72 9.77 -3.65 4.99
C ASN A 72 9.57 -3.56 6.50
N HIS A 73 10.54 -2.95 7.19
CA HIS A 73 10.47 -2.84 8.65
C HIS A 73 9.32 -1.92 9.07
N ARG A 74 9.18 -0.77 8.41
CA ARG A 74 8.10 0.17 8.69
C ARG A 74 6.75 -0.43 8.38
N MET A 75 6.65 -1.12 7.26
CA MET A 75 5.40 -1.76 6.85
C MET A 75 4.99 -2.85 7.82
N LYS A 76 5.94 -3.63 8.31
CA LYS A 76 5.68 -4.64 9.33
C LYS A 76 5.13 -4.02 10.61
N ILE A 77 5.69 -2.90 11.04
CA ILE A 77 5.21 -2.19 12.22
C ILE A 77 3.76 -1.74 12.02
N ILE A 78 3.45 -1.16 10.87
CA ILE A 78 2.10 -0.70 10.56
C ILE A 78 1.11 -1.86 10.54
N LEU A 79 1.46 -2.96 9.89
CA LEU A 79 0.60 -4.13 9.82
C LEU A 79 0.39 -4.76 11.19
N GLN A 80 1.42 -4.86 12.00
CA GLN A 80 1.32 -5.35 13.37
C GLN A 80 0.38 -4.47 14.19
N PHE A 81 0.52 -3.16 14.05
CA PHE A 81 -0.35 -2.20 14.75
C PHE A 81 -1.81 -2.40 14.36
N LYS A 82 -2.10 -2.52 13.07
CA LYS A 82 -3.46 -2.74 12.57
C LYS A 82 -4.04 -4.06 13.06
N ASN A 83 -3.25 -5.12 13.08
CA ASN A 83 -3.67 -6.41 13.61
C ASN A 83 -4.01 -6.31 15.11
N TYR A 84 -3.21 -5.57 15.84
CA TYR A 84 -3.47 -5.33 17.25
C TYR A 84 -4.79 -4.60 17.47
N LEU A 85 -5.10 -3.62 16.66
CA LEU A 85 -6.36 -2.87 16.77
C LEU A 85 -7.59 -3.78 16.69
N SER A 86 -7.48 -4.92 16.02
CA SER A 86 -8.62 -5.83 15.86
C SER A 86 -8.75 -6.86 16.97
N VAL A 87 -7.72 -7.06 17.81
CA VAL A 87 -7.68 -8.20 18.73
C VAL A 87 -7.25 -7.89 20.17
N VAL A 88 -6.78 -6.69 20.50
CA VAL A 88 -6.20 -6.41 21.83
C VAL A 88 -6.95 -5.32 22.59
N GLU A 89 -6.74 -5.34 23.93
CA GLU A 89 -7.30 -4.38 24.84
C GLU A 89 -6.59 -3.02 24.76
N THR A 90 -7.25 -1.99 25.24
CA THR A 90 -6.78 -0.60 25.17
C THR A 90 -5.38 -0.41 25.76
N GLU A 91 -5.05 -1.06 26.85
CA GLU A 91 -3.75 -0.94 27.50
C GLU A 91 -2.62 -1.42 26.61
N GLN A 92 -2.83 -2.52 25.90
CA GLN A 92 -1.84 -3.06 24.98
C GLN A 92 -1.68 -2.15 23.76
N LEU A 93 -2.76 -1.53 23.30
CA LEU A 93 -2.72 -0.54 22.21
C LEU A 93 -1.87 0.66 22.59
N LEU A 94 -2.06 1.18 23.78
CA LEU A 94 -1.29 2.32 24.28
C LEU A 94 0.19 2.00 24.36
N ASP A 95 0.53 0.80 24.82
CA ASP A 95 1.91 0.36 24.92
C ASP A 95 2.56 0.24 23.55
N LEU A 96 1.85 -0.37 22.59
CA LEU A 96 2.33 -0.48 21.21
C LEU A 96 2.51 0.90 20.57
N THR A 97 1.60 1.83 20.82
CA THR A 97 1.70 3.19 20.33
C THR A 97 2.96 3.88 20.85
N LYS A 98 3.26 3.73 22.13
CA LYS A 98 4.48 4.27 22.73
C LYS A 98 5.74 3.70 22.09
N GLN A 99 5.75 2.40 21.80
CA GLN A 99 6.89 1.77 21.12
C GLN A 99 7.09 2.32 19.73
N CYS A 100 6.00 2.52 18.98
CA CYS A 100 6.07 3.13 17.65
C CYS A 100 6.55 4.57 17.70
N GLU A 101 6.10 5.35 18.67
CA GLU A 101 6.55 6.73 18.86
C GLU A 101 8.03 6.79 19.19
N ALA A 102 8.51 5.90 20.04
CA ALA A 102 9.93 5.81 20.36
C ALA A 102 10.77 5.49 19.13
N TYR A 103 10.28 4.58 18.29
CA TYR A 103 10.93 4.25 17.02
C TYR A 103 10.99 5.47 16.11
N LEU A 104 9.89 6.21 16.00
CA LEU A 104 9.83 7.40 15.16
C LEU A 104 10.79 8.48 15.61
N LYS A 105 10.90 8.71 16.91
CA LYS A 105 11.86 9.67 17.47
C LYS A 105 13.29 9.28 17.16
N ALA A 106 13.60 7.98 17.23
CA ALA A 106 14.95 7.49 16.96
C ALA A 106 15.30 7.55 15.47
N HIS A 107 14.32 7.38 14.58
CA HIS A 107 14.53 7.25 13.14
C HIS A 107 14.02 8.44 12.32
N HIS A 108 13.31 9.39 12.93
CA HIS A 108 12.69 10.53 12.25
C HIS A 108 11.83 10.09 11.06
N ASP A 109 10.96 9.11 11.27
CA ASP A 109 10.20 8.46 10.22
C ASP A 109 8.81 9.09 10.09
N ILE A 110 8.70 10.13 9.27
CA ILE A 110 7.46 10.86 9.04
C ILE A 110 6.31 9.98 8.53
N PRO A 111 6.51 9.06 7.56
CA PRO A 111 5.41 8.22 7.08
C PRO A 111 4.77 7.36 8.16
N ILE A 112 5.54 6.80 9.07
CA ILE A 112 5.00 6.06 10.20
C ILE A 112 4.24 6.97 11.15
N SER A 113 4.75 8.18 11.39
CA SER A 113 4.09 9.18 12.21
C SER A 113 2.69 9.51 11.67
N LEU A 114 2.59 9.74 10.36
CA LEU A 114 1.30 9.99 9.71
C LEU A 114 0.35 8.80 9.86
N SER A 115 0.85 7.59 9.75
CA SER A 115 0.06 6.37 9.93
C SER A 115 -0.50 6.27 11.34
N LEU A 116 0.27 6.62 12.34
CA LEU A 116 -0.18 6.62 13.73
C LEU A 116 -1.26 7.66 13.98
N ILE A 117 -1.16 8.82 13.36
CA ILE A 117 -2.16 9.88 13.48
C ILE A 117 -3.51 9.44 12.89
N HIS A 118 -3.49 8.67 11.82
CA HIS A 118 -4.69 8.24 11.10
C HIS A 118 -5.27 6.90 11.58
N ILE A 119 -4.63 6.27 12.50
CA ILE A 119 -5.14 5.07 13.13
C ILE A 119 -6.04 5.41 14.31
#